data_9439230ad3d0e1c84d6d6eedd41341ab
#
_entry.id   9439230ad3d0e1c84d6d6eedd41341ab
#
_cell.length_a   1.000
_cell.length_b   1.000
_cell.length_c   1.000
_cell.angle_alpha   90.00
_cell.angle_beta   90.00
_cell.angle_gamma   90.00
#
_symmetry.space_group_name_H-M   'P 1'
#
loop_
_entity.id
_entity.type
_entity.pdbx_description
1 polymer ?
#
loop_
_entity_poly.entity_id
_entity_poly.type
_entity_poly.pdbx_seq_one_letter_code
_entity_poly.pdbx_strand_id
1 'polypeptide(L)'
;MRFLSSGQPSSFVPSSVVRNVTLAALLPASLLASASAFAQVPPPAVNARSWVLVDATANQVLASGNADERVEPASLTKLMTAYLVFEALQSKKISMDQVIEPSVAVRRVKNDESRMFIEANKPVSVHDLVYGMIVQSGNDAAIALAELVGGSEANFVNMMNAEAQKLGMTHTHFADVNGMPDPNHYTTAGDLATLSARLIRDYPEYYEIFSVKEFKYNNIKQPNRNRLLWIDPTVDGLKTGHTQAAGYCLIASAKRPLAGGGNRRLVSVMMGEQKEHDRVQDSLKMLNYGYSAYDTTRIYQANQAVATPRVYKGTLDAVKVGVQKDQFVTLPKGAADKAKPQVELTSPLIAPLTVGQQIGSAKFVGADGKVLAQVPLVALEAVPQAGIVGRVWDSLMLMVNKKKS
;
A
#
# COMPACT_ATOMS: atom_id res chain seq x y z
N MET A 1 35.39 35.60 -60.93
CA MET A 1 35.54 34.86 -62.20
C MET A 1 34.27 34.10 -62.43
N ARG A 2 33.46 34.67 -63.40
CA ARG A 2 33.23 34.17 -64.76
C ARG A 2 32.74 32.71 -64.74
N PHE A 3 31.70 32.27 -65.40
CA PHE A 3 30.73 32.78 -66.45
C PHE A 3 29.75 31.63 -66.69
N LEU A 4 28.46 31.94 -66.87
CA LEU A 4 27.63 31.69 -68.06
C LEU A 4 27.33 30.19 -68.39
N SER A 5 26.22 29.74 -68.92
CA SER A 5 25.10 30.34 -69.59
C SER A 5 24.09 29.24 -69.96
N SER A 6 22.82 29.57 -69.93
CA SER A 6 21.86 29.55 -71.03
C SER A 6 21.38 28.22 -71.64
N GLY A 7 20.07 28.13 -71.82
CA GLY A 7 19.45 27.35 -72.88
C GLY A 7 18.01 26.94 -72.64
N GLN A 8 17.04 27.79 -72.96
CA GLN A 8 15.72 27.33 -73.42
C GLN A 8 15.77 27.14 -74.95
N PRO A 9 14.91 26.33 -75.54
CA PRO A 9 13.61 26.86 -76.04
C PRO A 9 12.44 25.85 -76.10
N SER A 10 11.28 26.36 -75.81
CA SER A 10 10.06 26.55 -76.70
C SER A 10 9.32 25.33 -77.25
N SER A 11 8.07 25.29 -76.82
CA SER A 11 6.81 25.12 -77.57
C SER A 11 6.40 23.76 -78.12
N PHE A 12 5.25 23.29 -77.65
CA PHE A 12 4.06 23.07 -78.48
C PHE A 12 2.84 22.70 -77.64
N VAL A 13 1.74 23.45 -77.80
CA VAL A 13 0.38 23.09 -77.35
C VAL A 13 -0.33 22.37 -78.45
N PRO A 14 -1.21 21.40 -78.24
CA PRO A 14 -2.57 21.63 -78.70
C PRO A 14 -3.65 21.30 -77.66
N SER A 15 -4.65 22.13 -77.73
CA SER A 15 -5.95 22.06 -77.10
C SER A 15 -6.73 20.78 -77.41
N SER A 16 -7.46 20.22 -76.45
CA SER A 16 -8.90 19.96 -76.63
C SER A 16 -9.53 19.21 -75.42
N VAL A 17 -10.76 19.61 -75.16
CA VAL A 17 -11.90 18.91 -74.57
C VAL A 17 -12.01 18.94 -73.03
N VAL A 18 -12.76 19.94 -72.63
CA VAL A 18 -13.46 20.03 -71.32
C VAL A 18 -14.52 18.91 -71.22
N ARG A 19 -14.42 18.09 -70.26
CA ARG A 19 -15.49 17.24 -69.73
C ARG A 19 -15.68 17.53 -68.29
N ASN A 20 -16.72 18.26 -67.92
CA ASN A 20 -17.18 18.49 -66.56
C ASN A 20 -17.61 17.15 -65.96
N VAL A 21 -16.84 16.67 -64.97
CA VAL A 21 -17.26 15.61 -64.07
C VAL A 21 -17.43 16.27 -62.70
N THR A 22 -18.67 16.45 -62.33
CA THR A 22 -19.09 16.91 -60.97
C THR A 22 -18.76 15.80 -59.99
N LEU A 23 -17.65 15.93 -59.29
CA LEU A 23 -17.28 15.04 -58.19
C LEU A 23 -18.02 15.50 -56.93
N ALA A 24 -19.10 14.79 -56.56
CA ALA A 24 -19.77 14.97 -55.27
C ALA A 24 -18.80 14.53 -54.16
N ALA A 25 -18.26 15.50 -53.43
CA ALA A 25 -17.44 15.25 -52.25
C ALA A 25 -18.33 14.71 -51.12
N LEU A 26 -18.33 13.40 -50.94
CA LEU A 26 -18.79 12.74 -49.72
C LEU A 26 -17.75 13.03 -48.63
N LEU A 27 -18.03 14.03 -47.79
CA LEU A 27 -17.34 14.22 -46.51
C LEU A 27 -17.68 13.05 -45.60
N PRO A 28 -16.71 12.26 -45.12
CA PRO A 28 -16.97 11.32 -44.05
C PRO A 28 -17.27 12.15 -42.78
N ALA A 29 -18.51 12.07 -42.29
CA ALA A 29 -18.85 12.52 -40.96
C ALA A 29 -18.08 11.65 -39.97
N SER A 30 -16.92 12.15 -39.53
CA SER A 30 -16.15 11.58 -38.43
C SER A 30 -16.97 11.78 -37.17
N LEU A 31 -17.71 10.75 -36.75
CA LEU A 31 -18.25 10.64 -35.41
C LEU A 31 -17.04 10.65 -34.45
N LEU A 32 -16.71 11.83 -33.97
CA LEU A 32 -15.90 12.00 -32.76
C LEU A 32 -16.69 11.37 -31.60
N ALA A 33 -16.50 10.08 -31.42
CA ALA A 33 -16.87 9.43 -30.16
C ALA A 33 -16.03 10.11 -29.07
N SER A 34 -16.62 11.10 -28.41
CA SER A 34 -16.05 11.70 -27.20
C SER A 34 -15.97 10.59 -26.17
N ALA A 35 -14.81 9.92 -26.13
CA ALA A 35 -14.46 9.09 -24.97
C ALA A 35 -14.44 10.04 -23.79
N SER A 36 -15.50 9.99 -22.97
CA SER A 36 -15.56 10.65 -21.67
C SER A 36 -14.49 9.99 -20.80
N ALA A 37 -13.23 10.43 -20.94
CA ALA A 37 -12.20 10.12 -19.97
C ALA A 37 -12.73 10.73 -18.67
N PHE A 38 -12.96 9.88 -17.66
CA PHE A 38 -13.18 10.39 -16.32
C PHE A 38 -11.96 11.20 -15.95
N ALA A 39 -12.09 12.51 -15.95
CA ALA A 39 -11.06 13.39 -15.45
C ALA A 39 -10.91 13.07 -13.95
N GLN A 40 -9.86 12.33 -13.61
CA GLN A 40 -9.49 12.12 -12.23
C GLN A 40 -9.24 13.50 -11.63
N VAL A 41 -9.95 13.83 -10.55
CA VAL A 41 -9.69 15.08 -9.82
C VAL A 41 -8.22 15.03 -9.39
N PRO A 42 -7.38 16.00 -9.80
CA PRO A 42 -5.98 15.97 -9.41
C PRO A 42 -5.85 16.10 -7.89
N PRO A 43 -4.82 15.47 -7.29
CA PRO A 43 -4.57 15.62 -5.87
C PRO A 43 -4.30 17.09 -5.54
N PRO A 44 -4.72 17.56 -4.36
CA PRO A 44 -4.43 18.92 -3.93
C PRO A 44 -2.91 19.12 -3.76
N ALA A 45 -2.45 20.34 -4.01
CA ALA A 45 -1.06 20.70 -3.76
C ALA A 45 -0.74 20.60 -2.25
N VAL A 46 0.41 20.01 -1.93
CA VAL A 46 0.98 19.86 -0.60
C VAL A 46 2.43 20.36 -0.60
N ASN A 47 2.92 20.76 0.56
CA ASN A 47 4.28 21.27 0.71
C ASN A 47 5.30 20.17 1.07
N ALA A 48 4.83 18.95 1.30
CA ALA A 48 5.70 17.81 1.61
C ALA A 48 6.69 17.53 0.47
N ARG A 49 7.94 17.28 0.82
CA ARG A 49 9.01 16.91 -0.10
C ARG A 49 8.72 15.58 -0.80
N SER A 50 8.22 14.62 -0.05
CA SER A 50 7.83 13.30 -0.51
C SER A 50 6.55 12.88 0.21
N TRP A 51 5.58 12.31 -0.53
CA TRP A 51 4.31 11.94 0.07
C TRP A 51 3.60 10.82 -0.72
N VAL A 52 2.72 10.11 -0.02
CA VAL A 52 1.83 9.12 -0.64
C VAL A 52 0.51 9.04 0.13
N LEU A 53 -0.58 8.84 -0.61
CA LEU A 53 -1.90 8.50 -0.09
C LEU A 53 -2.26 7.08 -0.53
N VAL A 54 -2.56 6.21 0.43
CA VAL A 54 -2.89 4.80 0.21
C VAL A 54 -4.28 4.50 0.74
N ASP A 55 -5.07 3.75 -0.01
CA ASP A 55 -6.22 3.02 0.50
C ASP A 55 -5.75 1.68 1.08
N ALA A 56 -5.67 1.60 2.40
CA ALA A 56 -5.24 0.40 3.10
C ALA A 56 -6.28 -0.73 3.07
N THR A 57 -7.56 -0.41 2.78
CA THR A 57 -8.63 -1.40 2.62
C THR A 57 -8.48 -2.17 1.31
N ALA A 58 -8.19 -1.46 0.22
CA ALA A 58 -7.97 -2.04 -1.10
C ALA A 58 -6.48 -2.33 -1.40
N ASN A 59 -5.57 -1.92 -0.52
CA ASN A 59 -4.12 -1.97 -0.71
C ASN A 59 -3.68 -1.31 -2.03
N GLN A 60 -4.16 -0.08 -2.28
CA GLN A 60 -3.90 0.67 -3.51
C GLN A 60 -3.35 2.06 -3.21
N VAL A 61 -2.31 2.47 -3.96
CA VAL A 61 -1.84 3.85 -3.99
C VAL A 61 -2.85 4.69 -4.78
N LEU A 62 -3.39 5.74 -4.17
CA LEU A 62 -4.36 6.65 -4.79
C LEU A 62 -3.69 7.86 -5.43
N ALA A 63 -2.67 8.39 -4.79
CA ALA A 63 -1.89 9.52 -5.28
C ALA A 63 -0.53 9.55 -4.58
N SER A 64 0.47 10.12 -5.24
CA SER A 64 1.81 10.26 -4.68
C SER A 64 2.58 11.40 -5.33
N GLY A 65 3.57 11.91 -4.61
CA GLY A 65 4.58 12.83 -5.12
C GLY A 65 5.94 12.44 -4.55
N ASN A 66 6.91 12.20 -5.40
CA ASN A 66 8.26 11.77 -5.04
C ASN A 66 8.30 10.57 -4.06
N ALA A 67 7.35 9.61 -4.20
CA ALA A 67 7.14 8.55 -3.19
C ALA A 67 8.37 7.65 -2.98
N ASP A 68 9.25 7.54 -3.98
CA ASP A 68 10.48 6.74 -3.96
C ASP A 68 11.72 7.58 -3.64
N GLU A 69 11.55 8.88 -3.35
CA GLU A 69 12.66 9.75 -2.95
C GLU A 69 13.19 9.30 -1.59
N ARG A 70 14.52 9.15 -1.51
CA ARG A 70 15.21 8.80 -0.28
C ARG A 70 15.20 9.98 0.68
N VAL A 71 14.64 9.77 1.87
CA VAL A 71 14.48 10.77 2.92
C VAL A 71 14.84 10.18 4.28
N GLU A 72 15.16 11.03 5.24
CA GLU A 72 15.38 10.63 6.62
C GLU A 72 14.01 10.37 7.31
N PRO A 73 13.83 9.22 8.00
CA PRO A 73 12.56 8.89 8.64
C PRO A 73 12.29 9.67 9.94
N ALA A 74 13.32 10.19 10.61
CA ALA A 74 13.19 10.68 11.98
C ALA A 74 12.46 9.64 12.86
N SER A 75 11.64 10.06 13.82
CA SER A 75 10.90 9.14 14.71
C SER A 75 9.82 8.28 14.03
N LEU A 76 9.64 8.35 12.70
CA LEU A 76 8.83 7.36 11.99
C LEU A 76 9.51 5.97 11.98
N THR A 77 10.82 5.91 12.20
CA THR A 77 11.60 4.69 12.50
C THR A 77 10.94 3.82 13.55
N LYS A 78 10.33 4.45 14.58
CA LYS A 78 9.68 3.74 15.69
C LYS A 78 8.45 2.92 15.25
N LEU A 79 7.97 3.09 14.02
CA LEU A 79 6.95 2.18 13.46
C LEU A 79 7.53 0.79 13.21
N MET A 80 8.79 0.68 12.75
CA MET A 80 9.46 -0.62 12.62
C MET A 80 9.81 -1.18 13.99
N THR A 81 10.25 -0.34 14.91
CA THR A 81 10.49 -0.75 16.32
C THR A 81 9.19 -1.31 16.92
N ALA A 82 8.06 -0.62 16.76
CA ALA A 82 6.75 -1.09 17.22
C ALA A 82 6.33 -2.39 16.53
N TYR A 83 6.57 -2.52 15.22
CA TYR A 83 6.23 -3.72 14.45
C TYR A 83 6.89 -4.97 15.04
N LEU A 84 8.20 -4.92 15.31
CA LEU A 84 8.95 -6.03 15.91
C LEU A 84 8.58 -6.27 17.38
N VAL A 85 8.29 -5.23 18.14
CA VAL A 85 7.81 -5.35 19.51
C VAL A 85 6.43 -6.03 19.52
N PHE A 86 5.53 -5.67 18.61
CA PHE A 86 4.21 -6.29 18.48
C PHE A 86 4.31 -7.75 18.03
N GLU A 87 5.27 -8.08 17.16
CA GLU A 87 5.58 -9.47 16.79
C GLU A 87 6.01 -10.28 18.03
N ALA A 88 6.87 -9.70 18.88
CA ALA A 88 7.32 -10.34 20.11
C ALA A 88 6.18 -10.52 21.13
N LEU A 89 5.27 -9.55 21.25
CA LEU A 89 4.07 -9.64 22.09
C LEU A 89 3.09 -10.71 21.55
N GLN A 90 2.79 -10.70 20.26
CA GLN A 90 1.87 -11.65 19.64
C GLN A 90 2.40 -13.09 19.72
N SER A 91 3.71 -13.28 19.55
CA SER A 91 4.37 -14.59 19.70
C SER A 91 4.62 -14.98 21.16
N LYS A 92 4.23 -14.15 22.12
CA LYS A 92 4.41 -14.37 23.57
C LYS A 92 5.87 -14.51 24.02
N LYS A 93 6.80 -13.95 23.28
CA LYS A 93 8.20 -13.82 23.70
C LYS A 93 8.36 -12.83 24.84
N ILE A 94 7.53 -11.79 24.84
CA ILE A 94 7.37 -10.81 25.91
C ILE A 94 5.88 -10.64 26.23
N SER A 95 5.54 -10.01 27.36
CA SER A 95 4.16 -9.66 27.68
C SER A 95 4.06 -8.21 28.13
N MET A 96 2.87 -7.60 28.00
CA MET A 96 2.63 -6.22 28.42
C MET A 96 2.86 -6.03 29.93
N ASP A 97 2.54 -7.03 30.74
CA ASP A 97 2.70 -7.00 32.19
C ASP A 97 4.13 -7.30 32.67
N GLN A 98 5.02 -7.70 31.76
CA GLN A 98 6.41 -7.96 32.09
C GLN A 98 7.08 -6.67 32.60
N VAL A 99 7.80 -6.76 33.70
CA VAL A 99 8.60 -5.67 34.27
C VAL A 99 10.06 -5.91 33.96
N ILE A 100 10.76 -4.88 33.51
CA ILE A 100 12.20 -4.91 33.22
C ILE A 100 12.92 -3.78 33.94
N GLU A 101 14.21 -3.91 34.08
CA GLU A 101 15.11 -2.84 34.50
C GLU A 101 15.93 -2.40 33.27
N PRO A 102 15.63 -1.21 32.68
CA PRO A 102 16.36 -0.73 31.51
C PRO A 102 17.85 -0.57 31.81
N SER A 103 18.69 -0.87 30.82
CA SER A 103 20.13 -0.71 30.93
C SER A 103 20.55 0.77 31.01
N VAL A 104 21.82 1.02 31.26
CA VAL A 104 22.39 2.40 31.24
C VAL A 104 22.33 3.05 29.85
N ALA A 105 22.07 2.28 28.79
CA ALA A 105 21.94 2.80 27.43
C ALA A 105 20.86 3.88 27.29
N VAL A 106 19.78 3.80 28.06
CA VAL A 106 18.69 4.79 28.07
C VAL A 106 19.13 6.18 28.47
N ARG A 107 20.28 6.31 29.18
CA ARG A 107 20.86 7.61 29.56
C ARG A 107 21.51 8.35 28.40
N ARG A 108 21.73 7.68 27.25
CA ARG A 108 22.31 8.32 26.04
C ARG A 108 21.35 9.32 25.39
N VAL A 109 20.05 9.18 25.69
CA VAL A 109 19.03 10.09 25.14
C VAL A 109 19.23 11.49 25.67
N LYS A 110 19.48 12.45 24.79
CA LYS A 110 19.78 13.84 25.13
C LYS A 110 18.55 14.59 25.61
N ASN A 111 18.78 15.76 26.24
CA ASN A 111 17.69 16.58 26.81
C ASN A 111 16.74 17.17 25.78
N ASP A 112 17.20 17.40 24.57
CA ASP A 112 16.44 17.91 23.42
C ASP A 112 15.71 16.81 22.63
N GLU A 113 15.96 15.55 22.94
CA GLU A 113 15.27 14.42 22.34
C GLU A 113 13.96 14.08 23.07
N SER A 114 13.09 13.33 22.38
CA SER A 114 11.85 12.83 22.98
C SER A 114 12.11 11.73 24.00
N ARG A 115 11.59 11.87 25.22
CA ARG A 115 11.74 10.91 26.31
C ARG A 115 10.43 10.67 27.03
N MET A 116 10.21 9.46 27.53
CA MET A 116 9.17 9.18 28.52
C MET A 116 9.67 9.32 29.96
N PHE A 117 10.98 9.55 30.13
CA PHE A 117 11.66 9.78 31.43
C PHE A 117 11.79 8.51 32.27
N ILE A 118 12.18 7.37 31.66
CA ILE A 118 12.60 6.19 32.41
C ILE A 118 13.99 6.38 32.99
N GLU A 119 14.25 5.66 34.06
CA GLU A 119 15.54 5.64 34.73
C GLU A 119 16.22 4.27 34.54
N ALA A 120 17.53 4.30 34.24
CA ALA A 120 18.31 3.07 34.17
C ALA A 120 18.32 2.31 35.53
N ASN A 121 18.22 0.98 35.48
CA ASN A 121 18.18 0.08 36.62
C ASN A 121 17.00 0.33 37.58
N LYS A 122 15.90 0.92 37.07
CA LYS A 122 14.63 1.00 37.81
C LYS A 122 13.53 0.25 37.07
N PRO A 123 12.67 -0.48 37.81
CA PRO A 123 11.64 -1.28 37.18
C PRO A 123 10.64 -0.44 36.39
N VAL A 124 10.30 -0.89 35.18
CA VAL A 124 9.27 -0.33 34.32
C VAL A 124 8.56 -1.43 33.54
N SER A 125 7.25 -1.32 33.37
CA SER A 125 6.48 -2.32 32.63
C SER A 125 6.68 -2.18 31.11
N VAL A 126 6.59 -3.29 30.38
CA VAL A 126 6.56 -3.29 28.90
C VAL A 126 5.38 -2.45 28.42
N HIS A 127 4.23 -2.50 29.09
CA HIS A 127 3.08 -1.63 28.83
C HIS A 127 3.49 -0.16 28.79
N ASP A 128 4.13 0.34 29.86
CA ASP A 128 4.52 1.74 29.94
C ASP A 128 5.54 2.12 28.86
N LEU A 129 6.49 1.21 28.56
CA LEU A 129 7.48 1.41 27.50
C LEU A 129 6.81 1.53 26.12
N VAL A 130 5.86 0.64 25.80
CA VAL A 130 5.13 0.68 24.52
C VAL A 130 4.33 1.96 24.39
N TYR A 131 3.58 2.34 25.43
CA TYR A 131 2.82 3.59 25.42
C TYR A 131 3.73 4.82 25.36
N GLY A 132 4.82 4.84 26.13
CA GLY A 132 5.79 5.93 26.09
C GLY A 132 6.48 6.09 24.72
N MET A 133 6.82 4.98 24.07
CA MET A 133 7.41 4.99 22.72
C MET A 133 6.42 5.49 21.67
N ILE A 134 5.16 5.08 21.73
CA ILE A 134 4.16 5.42 20.71
C ILE A 134 3.62 6.83 20.92
N VAL A 135 3.09 7.13 22.11
CA VAL A 135 2.37 8.37 22.42
C VAL A 135 3.32 9.57 22.49
N GLN A 136 4.36 9.46 23.33
CA GLN A 136 5.34 10.53 23.53
C GLN A 136 6.49 10.50 22.51
N SER A 137 6.63 9.37 21.80
CA SER A 137 7.79 9.15 20.95
C SER A 137 9.11 8.97 21.72
N GLY A 138 9.05 8.38 22.92
CA GLY A 138 10.21 8.21 23.84
C GLY A 138 11.34 7.43 23.18
N ASN A 139 12.52 8.05 23.03
CA ASN A 139 13.72 7.40 22.52
C ASN A 139 14.27 6.41 23.55
N ASP A 140 14.19 6.77 24.81
CA ASP A 140 14.54 5.92 25.97
C ASP A 140 13.73 4.63 26.00
N ALA A 141 12.43 4.72 25.78
CA ALA A 141 11.55 3.56 25.67
C ALA A 141 11.88 2.68 24.47
N ALA A 142 12.18 3.30 23.32
CA ALA A 142 12.55 2.55 22.12
C ALA A 142 13.84 1.74 22.32
N ILE A 143 14.86 2.32 22.96
CA ILE A 143 16.10 1.64 23.30
C ILE A 143 15.84 0.46 24.23
N ALA A 144 15.08 0.68 25.34
CA ALA A 144 14.77 -0.37 26.31
C ALA A 144 14.02 -1.55 25.66
N LEU A 145 13.02 -1.28 24.82
CA LEU A 145 12.27 -2.30 24.09
C LEU A 145 13.15 -3.04 23.07
N ALA A 146 14.03 -2.33 22.38
CA ALA A 146 14.96 -2.95 21.43
C ALA A 146 15.94 -3.89 22.13
N GLU A 147 16.49 -3.51 23.28
CA GLU A 147 17.36 -4.39 24.08
C GLU A 147 16.59 -5.61 24.61
N LEU A 148 15.34 -5.43 25.05
CA LEU A 148 14.49 -6.51 25.54
C LEU A 148 14.22 -7.56 24.43
N VAL A 149 13.84 -7.12 23.24
CA VAL A 149 13.43 -8.01 22.14
C VAL A 149 14.63 -8.58 21.39
N GLY A 150 15.64 -7.75 21.16
CA GLY A 150 16.82 -8.09 20.36
C GLY A 150 18.01 -8.59 21.19
N GLY A 151 17.98 -8.49 22.52
CA GLY A 151 19.12 -8.74 23.40
C GLY A 151 20.19 -7.64 23.35
N SER A 152 20.21 -6.86 22.27
CA SER A 152 21.02 -5.64 22.11
C SER A 152 20.40 -4.75 21.05
N GLU A 153 20.66 -3.44 21.13
CA GLU A 153 20.20 -2.47 20.12
C GLU A 153 20.75 -2.80 18.74
N ALA A 154 22.04 -3.19 18.63
CA ALA A 154 22.67 -3.55 17.36
C ALA A 154 21.99 -4.77 16.70
N ASN A 155 21.68 -5.81 17.46
CA ASN A 155 20.96 -6.96 16.93
C ASN A 155 19.53 -6.62 16.56
N PHE A 156 18.86 -5.75 17.32
CA PHE A 156 17.52 -5.28 16.97
C PHE A 156 17.51 -4.49 15.66
N VAL A 157 18.52 -3.66 15.39
CA VAL A 157 18.69 -2.95 14.09
C VAL A 157 18.87 -3.96 12.94
N ASN A 158 19.62 -5.04 13.15
CA ASN A 158 19.70 -6.12 12.16
C ASN A 158 18.31 -6.77 11.91
N MET A 159 17.52 -6.98 12.96
CA MET A 159 16.15 -7.48 12.82
C MET A 159 15.27 -6.49 12.05
N MET A 160 15.36 -5.18 12.32
CA MET A 160 14.63 -4.14 11.59
C MET A 160 14.93 -4.18 10.08
N ASN A 161 16.20 -4.30 9.72
CA ASN A 161 16.60 -4.36 8.31
C ASN A 161 16.18 -5.68 7.64
N ALA A 162 16.25 -6.80 8.36
CA ALA A 162 15.75 -8.09 7.86
C ALA A 162 14.23 -8.05 7.64
N GLU A 163 13.48 -7.44 8.56
CA GLU A 163 12.03 -7.30 8.41
C GLU A 163 11.66 -6.34 7.31
N ALA A 164 12.39 -5.23 7.13
CA ALA A 164 12.19 -4.31 6.01
C ALA A 164 12.27 -5.05 4.67
N GLN A 165 13.26 -5.93 4.48
CA GLN A 165 13.39 -6.75 3.28
C GLN A 165 12.20 -7.70 3.10
N LYS A 166 11.74 -8.39 4.15
CA LYS A 166 10.56 -9.27 4.11
C LYS A 166 9.29 -8.51 3.75
N LEU A 167 9.15 -7.27 4.21
CA LEU A 167 8.01 -6.40 3.92
C LEU A 167 8.08 -5.80 2.51
N GLY A 168 9.20 -5.93 1.80
CA GLY A 168 9.42 -5.35 0.49
C GLY A 168 9.83 -3.88 0.52
N MET A 169 10.32 -3.37 1.66
CA MET A 169 10.84 -2.01 1.84
C MET A 169 12.27 -1.90 1.31
N THR A 170 12.41 -2.03 -0.01
CA THR A 170 13.73 -2.18 -0.67
C THR A 170 14.55 -0.90 -0.71
N HIS A 171 13.96 0.25 -0.41
CA HIS A 171 14.60 1.56 -0.37
C HIS A 171 14.78 2.08 1.07
N THR A 172 14.73 1.19 2.06
CA THR A 172 14.85 1.53 3.48
C THR A 172 16.03 0.84 4.12
N HIS A 173 16.77 1.59 4.94
CA HIS A 173 17.80 1.06 5.82
C HIS A 173 17.77 1.77 7.16
N PHE A 174 17.73 1.00 8.23
CA PHE A 174 17.73 1.47 9.61
C PHE A 174 19.15 1.38 10.18
N ALA A 175 19.64 2.47 10.79
CA ALA A 175 20.91 2.52 11.51
C ALA A 175 20.74 2.54 13.03
N ASP A 176 19.54 2.93 13.50
CA ASP A 176 19.16 2.92 14.91
C ASP A 176 17.66 2.59 15.11
N VAL A 177 17.21 2.56 16.37
CA VAL A 177 15.85 2.14 16.76
C VAL A 177 14.88 3.29 16.95
N ASN A 178 15.32 4.54 16.89
CA ASN A 178 14.55 5.72 17.26
C ASN A 178 14.53 6.86 16.23
N GLY A 179 15.38 6.80 15.18
CA GLY A 179 15.37 7.70 14.04
C GLY A 179 16.24 8.94 14.21
N MET A 180 17.40 8.80 14.83
CA MET A 180 18.38 9.87 14.90
C MET A 180 19.10 10.03 13.55
N PRO A 181 19.59 11.25 13.25
CA PRO A 181 20.28 11.49 11.98
C PRO A 181 21.54 10.63 11.81
N ASP A 182 21.58 9.85 10.73
CA ASP A 182 22.71 9.06 10.29
C ASP A 182 22.67 8.95 8.75
N PRO A 183 23.80 9.09 8.01
CA PRO A 183 23.83 8.98 6.56
C PRO A 183 23.29 7.66 6.00
N ASN A 184 23.34 6.59 6.80
CA ASN A 184 22.83 5.27 6.45
C ASN A 184 21.41 5.02 6.97
N HIS A 185 20.76 6.00 7.62
CA HIS A 185 19.40 5.90 8.11
C HIS A 185 18.43 6.61 7.17
N TYR A 186 17.77 5.86 6.30
CA TYR A 186 16.91 6.39 5.26
C TYR A 186 15.74 5.49 4.94
N THR A 187 14.74 6.07 4.33
CA THR A 187 13.52 5.41 3.88
C THR A 187 12.90 6.17 2.69
N THR A 188 11.73 5.72 2.24
CA THR A 188 10.87 6.43 1.28
C THR A 188 9.45 6.53 1.80
N ALA A 189 8.65 7.46 1.27
CA ALA A 189 7.22 7.55 1.63
C ALA A 189 6.47 6.28 1.22
N GLY A 190 6.84 5.64 0.11
CA GLY A 190 6.28 4.37 -0.36
C GLY A 190 6.54 3.22 0.60
N ASP A 191 7.80 3.07 1.07
CA ASP A 191 8.16 2.04 2.03
C ASP A 191 7.46 2.23 3.38
N LEU A 192 7.38 3.49 3.86
CA LEU A 192 6.64 3.80 5.10
C LEU A 192 5.14 3.56 4.98
N ALA A 193 4.54 3.77 3.81
CA ALA A 193 3.15 3.40 3.56
C ALA A 193 2.95 1.89 3.63
N THR A 194 3.88 1.12 3.07
CA THR A 194 3.91 -0.35 3.17
C THR A 194 3.98 -0.80 4.62
N LEU A 195 4.93 -0.28 5.40
CA LEU A 195 5.07 -0.59 6.83
C LEU A 195 3.79 -0.24 7.60
N SER A 196 3.20 0.93 7.34
CA SER A 196 1.99 1.39 8.01
C SER A 196 0.79 0.48 7.74
N ALA A 197 0.59 0.09 6.47
CA ALA A 197 -0.48 -0.83 6.08
C ALA A 197 -0.30 -2.22 6.71
N ARG A 198 0.95 -2.71 6.78
CA ARG A 198 1.29 -3.98 7.43
C ARG A 198 1.05 -3.93 8.93
N LEU A 199 1.50 -2.88 9.62
CA LEU A 199 1.31 -2.71 11.06
C LEU A 199 -0.18 -2.70 11.44
N ILE A 200 -1.01 -1.97 10.70
CA ILE A 200 -2.47 -1.92 10.90
C ILE A 200 -3.11 -3.30 10.70
N ARG A 201 -2.67 -4.05 9.69
CA ARG A 201 -3.26 -5.33 9.30
C ARG A 201 -2.80 -6.48 10.19
N ASP A 202 -1.52 -6.51 10.52
CA ASP A 202 -0.88 -7.65 11.17
C ASP A 202 -1.04 -7.59 12.69
N TYR A 203 -1.20 -6.37 13.27
CA TYR A 203 -1.30 -6.14 14.72
C TYR A 203 -2.47 -5.21 15.11
N PRO A 204 -3.72 -5.52 14.71
CA PRO A 204 -4.86 -4.64 14.93
C PRO A 204 -5.12 -4.34 16.43
N GLU A 205 -4.86 -5.27 17.32
CA GLU A 205 -5.04 -5.09 18.78
C GLU A 205 -4.07 -4.05 19.36
N TYR A 206 -2.80 -4.10 18.95
CA TYR A 206 -1.79 -3.14 19.42
C TYR A 206 -1.86 -1.81 18.68
N TYR A 207 -2.42 -1.82 17.46
CA TYR A 207 -2.60 -0.61 16.66
C TYR A 207 -3.44 0.46 17.38
N GLU A 208 -4.39 0.06 18.21
CA GLU A 208 -5.26 0.98 18.96
C GLU A 208 -4.47 1.95 19.85
N ILE A 209 -3.26 1.58 20.29
CA ILE A 209 -2.38 2.44 21.10
C ILE A 209 -2.01 3.74 20.38
N PHE A 210 -1.96 3.74 19.04
CA PHE A 210 -1.66 4.96 18.25
C PHE A 210 -2.75 6.02 18.34
N SER A 211 -3.97 5.64 18.72
CA SER A 211 -5.10 6.57 18.94
C SER A 211 -5.11 7.21 20.33
N VAL A 212 -4.27 6.75 21.25
CA VAL A 212 -4.21 7.26 22.59
C VAL A 212 -3.71 8.70 22.60
N LYS A 213 -4.55 9.61 23.11
CA LYS A 213 -4.28 11.05 23.08
C LYS A 213 -3.27 11.51 24.13
N GLU A 214 -3.28 10.88 25.29
CA GLU A 214 -2.42 11.24 26.43
C GLU A 214 -1.96 9.98 27.16
N PHE A 215 -0.71 10.00 27.60
CA PHE A 215 -0.12 8.99 28.43
C PHE A 215 0.47 9.64 29.68
N LYS A 216 0.43 8.99 30.83
CA LYS A 216 0.99 9.51 32.07
C LYS A 216 2.00 8.52 32.64
N TYR A 217 3.23 8.93 32.81
CA TYR A 217 4.28 8.18 33.46
C TYR A 217 5.01 9.04 34.50
N ASN A 218 5.33 8.50 35.67
CA ASN A 218 5.98 9.23 36.79
C ASN A 218 5.34 10.60 37.08
N ASN A 219 4.01 10.68 37.09
CA ASN A 219 3.22 11.90 37.23
C ASN A 219 3.42 12.96 36.13
N ILE A 220 4.15 12.63 35.07
CA ILE A 220 4.32 13.51 33.90
C ILE A 220 3.28 13.17 32.84
N LYS A 221 2.40 14.13 32.53
CA LYS A 221 1.46 14.04 31.42
C LYS A 221 2.20 14.23 30.10
N GLN A 222 1.98 13.34 29.16
CA GLN A 222 2.65 13.28 27.87
C GLN A 222 1.60 13.18 26.76
N PRO A 223 1.27 14.30 26.06
CA PRO A 223 0.30 14.28 24.99
C PRO A 223 0.88 13.64 23.72
N ASN A 224 0.00 12.96 22.95
CA ASN A 224 0.36 12.47 21.63
C ASN A 224 0.73 13.66 20.72
N ARG A 225 1.73 13.49 19.89
CA ARG A 225 2.20 14.54 18.98
C ARG A 225 1.41 14.62 17.68
N ASN A 226 0.59 13.60 17.37
CA ASN A 226 -0.31 13.62 16.23
C ASN A 226 -1.55 14.47 16.53
N ARG A 227 -1.50 15.74 16.13
CA ARG A 227 -2.59 16.71 16.38
C ARG A 227 -3.90 16.36 15.68
N LEU A 228 -3.87 15.53 14.62
CA LEU A 228 -5.09 15.11 13.93
C LEU A 228 -6.02 14.30 14.82
N LEU A 229 -5.54 13.61 15.86
CA LEU A 229 -6.37 12.90 16.82
C LEU A 229 -7.41 13.78 17.53
N TRP A 230 -7.17 15.12 17.60
CA TRP A 230 -8.11 16.09 18.19
C TRP A 230 -8.93 16.82 17.14
N ILE A 231 -8.47 16.85 15.88
CA ILE A 231 -9.09 17.64 14.80
C ILE A 231 -10.12 16.81 14.04
N ASP A 232 -9.80 15.54 13.72
CA ASP A 232 -10.67 14.63 12.97
C ASP A 232 -10.91 13.34 13.79
N PRO A 233 -12.15 13.12 14.28
CA PRO A 233 -12.46 11.94 15.09
C PRO A 233 -12.35 10.61 14.33
N THR A 234 -12.22 10.64 13.00
CA THR A 234 -11.99 9.45 12.18
C THR A 234 -10.52 9.04 12.11
N VAL A 235 -9.61 9.92 12.55
CA VAL A 235 -8.16 9.63 12.64
C VAL A 235 -7.88 8.83 13.89
N ASP A 236 -7.17 7.70 13.73
CA ASP A 236 -6.83 6.76 14.79
C ASP A 236 -5.33 6.39 14.82
N GLY A 237 -4.48 7.16 14.17
CA GLY A 237 -3.03 6.94 14.10
C GLY A 237 -2.38 7.89 13.13
N LEU A 238 -1.11 7.76 12.87
CA LEU A 238 -0.10 6.86 13.41
C LEU A 238 0.98 7.64 14.15
N LYS A 239 1.94 8.21 13.42
CA LYS A 239 3.19 8.68 14.03
C LYS A 239 3.70 9.95 13.41
N THR A 240 4.29 10.82 14.23
CA THR A 240 5.03 12.01 13.81
C THR A 240 6.54 11.76 13.86
N GLY A 241 7.28 12.47 13.01
CA GLY A 241 8.73 12.56 13.04
C GLY A 241 9.20 14.01 12.88
N HIS A 242 10.35 14.33 13.45
CA HIS A 242 11.03 15.59 13.21
C HIS A 242 12.51 15.47 13.58
N THR A 243 13.37 15.87 12.67
CA THR A 243 14.74 16.31 12.87
C THR A 243 14.98 17.52 11.98
N GLN A 244 16.06 18.25 12.19
CA GLN A 244 16.37 19.39 11.31
C GLN A 244 16.55 18.95 9.85
N ALA A 245 17.15 17.76 9.62
CA ALA A 245 17.39 17.24 8.27
C ALA A 245 16.14 16.61 7.65
N ALA A 246 15.34 15.86 8.44
CA ALA A 246 14.10 15.24 7.97
C ALA A 246 12.95 16.24 7.72
N GLY A 247 13.00 17.43 8.33
CA GLY A 247 11.82 18.31 8.41
C GLY A 247 10.70 17.71 9.27
N TYR A 248 9.51 18.25 9.15
CA TYR A 248 8.34 17.73 9.86
C TYR A 248 7.65 16.64 9.06
N CYS A 249 7.48 15.46 9.67
CA CYS A 249 6.88 14.30 9.05
C CYS A 249 5.64 13.84 9.83
N LEU A 250 4.64 13.32 9.13
CA LEU A 250 3.45 12.72 9.72
C LEU A 250 2.95 11.58 8.85
N ILE A 251 2.74 10.42 9.46
CA ILE A 251 1.88 9.39 8.89
C ILE A 251 0.56 9.46 9.64
N ALA A 252 -0.53 9.70 8.92
CA ALA A 252 -1.87 9.74 9.47
C ALA A 252 -2.73 8.64 8.87
N SER A 253 -3.55 8.00 9.71
CA SER A 253 -4.54 7.00 9.29
C SER A 253 -5.92 7.44 9.74
N ALA A 254 -6.89 7.32 8.85
CA ALA A 254 -8.30 7.58 9.16
C ALA A 254 -9.16 6.40 8.72
N LYS A 255 -10.24 6.15 9.48
CA LYS A 255 -11.19 5.07 9.24
C LYS A 255 -12.61 5.64 9.19
N ARG A 256 -13.26 5.55 8.02
CA ARG A 256 -14.63 6.03 7.82
C ARG A 256 -15.55 4.90 7.33
N PRO A 257 -16.87 4.96 7.60
CA PRO A 257 -17.82 3.96 7.12
C PRO A 257 -17.72 3.77 5.60
N LEU A 258 -17.84 2.51 5.15
CA LEU A 258 -17.90 2.14 3.74
C LEU A 258 -19.36 1.90 3.33
N ALA A 259 -19.75 2.42 2.17
CA ALA A 259 -21.03 2.07 1.57
C ALA A 259 -21.07 0.55 1.31
N GLY A 260 -22.13 -0.13 1.82
CA GLY A 260 -22.20 -1.60 1.76
C GLY A 260 -21.66 -2.33 3.00
N GLY A 261 -21.28 -1.59 4.05
CA GLY A 261 -20.86 -2.12 5.35
C GLY A 261 -19.36 -2.24 5.55
N GLY A 262 -18.94 -2.20 6.81
CA GLY A 262 -17.54 -2.14 7.20
C GLY A 262 -16.96 -0.73 7.17
N ASN A 263 -15.64 -0.64 7.14
CA ASN A 263 -14.91 0.62 7.16
C ASN A 263 -13.85 0.67 6.04
N ARG A 264 -13.71 1.85 5.47
CA ARG A 264 -12.62 2.21 4.57
C ARG A 264 -11.52 2.91 5.36
N ARG A 265 -10.29 2.49 5.15
CA ARG A 265 -9.12 3.07 5.80
C ARG A 265 -8.19 3.70 4.78
N LEU A 266 -7.86 4.95 4.98
CA LEU A 266 -6.83 5.65 4.23
C LEU A 266 -5.61 5.93 5.12
N VAL A 267 -4.44 5.89 4.52
CA VAL A 267 -3.17 6.28 5.15
C VAL A 267 -2.51 7.35 4.28
N SER A 268 -2.18 8.49 4.89
CA SER A 268 -1.37 9.52 4.25
C SER A 268 0.00 9.56 4.90
N VAL A 269 1.04 9.59 4.10
CA VAL A 269 2.44 9.76 4.51
C VAL A 269 2.92 11.10 3.98
N MET A 270 3.32 12.02 4.88
CA MET A 270 3.88 13.33 4.57
C MET A 270 5.29 13.43 5.14
N MET A 271 6.28 13.68 4.27
CA MET A 271 7.70 13.74 4.62
C MET A 271 8.30 15.08 4.22
N GLY A 272 9.11 15.66 5.10
CA GLY A 272 9.91 16.82 4.76
C GLY A 272 9.16 18.14 4.70
N GLU A 273 8.10 18.31 5.49
CA GLU A 273 7.41 19.60 5.64
C GLU A 273 8.27 20.61 6.37
N GLN A 274 8.11 21.89 6.01
CA GLN A 274 8.89 22.99 6.60
C GLN A 274 8.40 23.40 7.98
N LYS A 275 7.11 23.19 8.29
CA LYS A 275 6.49 23.58 9.55
C LYS A 275 5.66 22.46 10.15
N GLU A 276 5.59 22.46 11.49
CA GLU A 276 4.77 21.49 12.21
C GLU A 276 3.28 21.53 11.79
N HIS A 277 2.76 22.74 11.57
CA HIS A 277 1.36 22.95 11.15
C HIS A 277 1.09 22.34 9.77
N ASP A 278 2.04 22.45 8.83
CA ASP A 278 1.85 22.03 7.44
C ASP A 278 1.64 20.52 7.35
N ARG A 279 2.42 19.69 8.08
CA ARG A 279 2.23 18.23 8.11
C ARG A 279 0.82 17.80 8.56
N VAL A 280 0.20 18.61 9.46
CA VAL A 280 -1.16 18.34 9.95
C VAL A 280 -2.19 18.71 8.89
N GLN A 281 -2.09 19.91 8.31
CA GLN A 281 -3.04 20.41 7.31
C GLN A 281 -2.98 19.59 6.01
N ASP A 282 -1.78 19.30 5.53
CA ASP A 282 -1.59 18.56 4.29
C ASP A 282 -1.99 17.09 4.43
N SER A 283 -1.74 16.45 5.58
CA SER A 283 -2.28 15.12 5.87
C SER A 283 -3.81 15.10 5.87
N LEU A 284 -4.46 16.09 6.54
CA LEU A 284 -5.93 16.18 6.58
C LEU A 284 -6.51 16.43 5.17
N LYS A 285 -5.89 17.32 4.41
CA LYS A 285 -6.26 17.65 3.05
C LYS A 285 -6.21 16.40 2.14
N MET A 286 -5.15 15.62 2.24
CA MET A 286 -5.00 14.39 1.46
C MET A 286 -5.96 13.29 1.87
N LEU A 287 -6.21 13.08 3.17
CA LEU A 287 -7.23 12.15 3.65
C LEU A 287 -8.61 12.52 3.11
N ASN A 288 -9.00 13.81 3.21
CA ASN A 288 -10.28 14.28 2.70
C ASN A 288 -10.38 14.14 1.17
N TYR A 289 -9.30 14.43 0.44
CA TYR A 289 -9.23 14.18 -1.00
C TYR A 289 -9.49 12.70 -1.32
N GLY A 290 -8.80 11.77 -0.65
CA GLY A 290 -8.99 10.34 -0.91
C GLY A 290 -10.39 9.84 -0.64
N TYR A 291 -11.08 10.36 0.39
CA TYR A 291 -12.48 10.02 0.66
C TYR A 291 -13.47 10.70 -0.28
N SER A 292 -13.15 11.85 -0.85
CA SER A 292 -14.06 12.58 -1.74
C SER A 292 -13.91 12.24 -3.22
N ALA A 293 -12.67 11.97 -3.67
CA ALA A 293 -12.33 11.75 -5.08
C ALA A 293 -12.44 10.27 -5.52
N TYR A 294 -12.49 9.34 -4.57
CA TYR A 294 -12.50 7.90 -4.85
C TYR A 294 -13.58 7.18 -4.07
N ASP A 295 -14.15 6.15 -4.69
CA ASP A 295 -15.04 5.18 -4.07
C ASP A 295 -14.32 3.83 -3.94
N THR A 296 -14.53 3.15 -2.79
CA THR A 296 -14.03 1.79 -2.56
C THR A 296 -15.22 0.84 -2.52
N THR A 297 -15.14 -0.21 -3.30
CA THR A 297 -16.22 -1.21 -3.41
C THR A 297 -15.67 -2.60 -3.15
N ARG A 298 -16.41 -3.41 -2.39
CA ARG A 298 -16.12 -4.84 -2.24
C ARG A 298 -16.54 -5.57 -3.51
N ILE A 299 -15.57 -6.18 -4.19
CA ILE A 299 -15.76 -6.85 -5.47
C ILE A 299 -15.99 -8.35 -5.31
N TYR A 300 -15.35 -8.98 -4.32
CA TYR A 300 -15.57 -10.37 -3.95
C TYR A 300 -15.61 -10.53 -2.45
N GLN A 301 -16.53 -11.37 -2.01
CA GLN A 301 -16.65 -11.77 -0.60
C GLN A 301 -15.75 -13.00 -0.35
N ALA A 302 -15.18 -13.07 0.84
CA ALA A 302 -14.38 -14.21 1.28
C ALA A 302 -15.14 -15.54 1.10
N ASN A 303 -14.46 -16.54 0.56
CA ASN A 303 -14.97 -17.89 0.34
C ASN A 303 -16.19 -18.00 -0.58
N GLN A 304 -16.56 -16.92 -1.27
CA GLN A 304 -17.60 -16.96 -2.31
C GLN A 304 -16.99 -17.52 -3.61
N ALA A 305 -17.66 -18.53 -4.18
CA ALA A 305 -17.26 -19.07 -5.48
C ALA A 305 -17.52 -18.03 -6.58
N VAL A 306 -16.44 -17.68 -7.30
CA VAL A 306 -16.46 -16.80 -8.48
C VAL A 306 -16.63 -17.63 -9.76
N ALA A 307 -16.06 -18.83 -9.77
CA ALA A 307 -16.16 -19.81 -10.86
C ALA A 307 -16.08 -21.24 -10.32
N THR A 308 -16.54 -22.20 -11.13
CA THR A 308 -16.48 -23.61 -10.80
C THR A 308 -15.95 -24.40 -12.02
N PRO A 309 -14.66 -24.24 -12.37
CA PRO A 309 -14.07 -24.88 -13.52
C PRO A 309 -13.92 -26.39 -13.33
N ARG A 310 -13.92 -27.12 -14.46
CA ARG A 310 -13.66 -28.56 -14.48
C ARG A 310 -12.22 -28.87 -14.06
N VAL A 311 -12.08 -29.95 -13.26
CA VAL A 311 -10.79 -30.52 -12.87
C VAL A 311 -10.65 -31.89 -13.48
N TYR A 312 -9.48 -32.19 -14.02
CA TYR A 312 -9.13 -33.48 -14.56
C TYR A 312 -8.29 -34.27 -13.56
N LYS A 313 -8.43 -35.60 -13.61
CA LYS A 313 -7.70 -36.59 -12.76
C LYS A 313 -7.94 -36.39 -11.27
N GLY A 314 -9.03 -35.71 -10.90
CA GLY A 314 -9.43 -35.45 -9.52
C GLY A 314 -10.53 -36.36 -9.01
N THR A 315 -10.67 -36.45 -7.69
CA THR A 315 -11.82 -37.11 -7.04
C THR A 315 -13.11 -36.29 -7.17
N LEU A 316 -13.01 -35.04 -7.55
CA LEU A 316 -14.11 -34.14 -7.89
C LEU A 316 -13.97 -33.68 -9.34
N ASP A 317 -15.10 -33.59 -10.05
CA ASP A 317 -15.15 -33.17 -11.46
C ASP A 317 -14.92 -31.64 -11.64
N ALA A 318 -15.10 -30.87 -10.59
CA ALA A 318 -14.96 -29.43 -10.59
C ALA A 318 -14.47 -28.92 -9.22
N VAL A 319 -13.90 -27.71 -9.18
CA VAL A 319 -13.42 -27.05 -7.96
C VAL A 319 -14.03 -25.66 -7.84
N LYS A 320 -14.45 -25.26 -6.63
CA LYS A 320 -14.85 -23.89 -6.35
C LYS A 320 -13.61 -23.01 -6.33
N VAL A 321 -13.61 -21.96 -7.14
CA VAL A 321 -12.53 -20.99 -7.28
C VAL A 321 -13.05 -19.62 -6.84
N GLY A 322 -12.30 -18.93 -6.00
CA GLY A 322 -12.69 -17.63 -5.45
C GLY A 322 -11.54 -16.97 -4.69
N VAL A 323 -11.88 -16.17 -3.69
CA VAL A 323 -10.92 -15.45 -2.82
C VAL A 323 -11.08 -15.89 -1.37
N GLN A 324 -9.98 -15.98 -0.62
CA GLN A 324 -10.02 -16.38 0.80
C GLN A 324 -10.35 -15.23 1.76
N LYS A 325 -10.20 -13.99 1.30
CA LYS A 325 -10.51 -12.76 2.07
C LYS A 325 -11.31 -11.82 1.18
N ASP A 326 -12.13 -10.98 1.78
CA ASP A 326 -12.83 -9.91 1.07
C ASP A 326 -11.85 -9.12 0.20
N GLN A 327 -12.21 -8.90 -1.06
CA GLN A 327 -11.43 -8.10 -1.99
C GLN A 327 -12.14 -6.81 -2.30
N PHE A 328 -11.39 -5.73 -2.18
CA PHE A 328 -11.85 -4.39 -2.45
C PHE A 328 -11.09 -3.78 -3.63
N VAL A 329 -11.73 -2.89 -4.35
CA VAL A 329 -11.10 -2.04 -5.35
C VAL A 329 -11.46 -0.59 -5.06
N THR A 330 -10.50 0.29 -5.23
CA THR A 330 -10.71 1.74 -5.11
C THR A 330 -10.55 2.36 -6.49
N LEU A 331 -11.59 3.06 -6.92
CA LEU A 331 -11.69 3.67 -8.24
C LEU A 331 -12.05 5.16 -8.10
N PRO A 332 -11.73 6.00 -9.10
CA PRO A 332 -12.25 7.35 -9.15
C PRO A 332 -13.78 7.34 -8.98
N LYS A 333 -14.30 8.35 -8.29
CA LYS A 333 -15.70 8.45 -7.97
C LYS A 333 -16.58 8.29 -9.22
N GLY A 334 -17.59 7.41 -9.15
CA GLY A 334 -18.49 7.09 -10.25
C GLY A 334 -17.90 6.21 -11.36
N ALA A 335 -16.67 5.69 -11.19
CA ALA A 335 -16.06 4.76 -12.16
C ALA A 335 -16.42 3.29 -11.91
N ALA A 336 -16.88 2.95 -10.69
CA ALA A 336 -17.19 1.58 -10.31
C ALA A 336 -18.29 0.93 -11.15
N ASP A 337 -19.35 1.70 -11.49
CA ASP A 337 -20.48 1.21 -12.27
C ASP A 337 -20.13 0.83 -13.72
N LYS A 338 -18.99 1.28 -14.19
CA LYS A 338 -18.49 1.05 -15.56
C LYS A 338 -17.38 0.01 -15.65
N ALA A 339 -16.87 -0.44 -14.51
CA ALA A 339 -15.84 -1.48 -14.45
C ALA A 339 -16.48 -2.87 -14.63
N LYS A 340 -15.89 -3.69 -15.51
CA LYS A 340 -16.34 -5.05 -15.78
C LYS A 340 -15.35 -6.07 -15.25
N PRO A 341 -15.78 -7.09 -14.48
CA PRO A 341 -14.93 -8.18 -14.08
C PRO A 341 -14.64 -9.10 -15.28
N GLN A 342 -13.40 -9.50 -15.45
CA GLN A 342 -12.95 -10.52 -16.39
C GLN A 342 -12.21 -11.58 -15.60
N VAL A 343 -12.64 -12.85 -15.73
CA VAL A 343 -12.03 -13.98 -15.02
C VAL A 343 -11.16 -14.75 -16.00
N GLU A 344 -9.88 -14.90 -15.67
CA GLU A 344 -8.91 -15.69 -16.40
C GLU A 344 -8.48 -16.86 -15.52
N LEU A 345 -8.73 -18.10 -15.99
CA LEU A 345 -8.37 -19.31 -15.24
C LEU A 345 -7.31 -20.10 -16.00
N THR A 346 -6.42 -20.74 -15.26
CA THR A 346 -5.49 -21.73 -15.79
C THR A 346 -6.29 -22.91 -16.35
N SER A 347 -6.03 -23.34 -17.58
CA SER A 347 -6.70 -24.47 -18.20
C SER A 347 -5.70 -25.31 -18.99
N PRO A 348 -5.77 -26.64 -18.90
CA PRO A 348 -6.66 -27.45 -18.06
C PRO A 348 -6.20 -27.51 -16.59
N LEU A 349 -7.15 -27.59 -15.65
CA LEU A 349 -6.86 -27.84 -14.23
C LEU A 349 -6.70 -29.32 -14.00
N ILE A 350 -5.59 -29.72 -13.37
CA ILE A 350 -5.25 -31.14 -13.11
C ILE A 350 -5.03 -31.34 -11.62
N ALA A 351 -5.71 -32.32 -11.04
CA ALA A 351 -5.51 -32.68 -9.63
C ALA A 351 -4.13 -33.35 -9.40
N PRO A 352 -3.54 -33.23 -8.19
CA PRO A 352 -4.17 -32.70 -6.98
C PRO A 352 -4.16 -31.16 -6.95
N LEU A 353 -5.21 -30.59 -6.34
CA LEU A 353 -5.28 -29.17 -6.02
C LEU A 353 -5.39 -28.99 -4.50
N THR A 354 -4.69 -28.00 -3.96
CA THR A 354 -4.73 -27.68 -2.53
C THR A 354 -5.53 -26.41 -2.29
N VAL A 355 -6.14 -26.28 -1.11
CA VAL A 355 -6.81 -25.04 -0.69
C VAL A 355 -5.81 -23.89 -0.72
N GLY A 356 -6.19 -22.75 -1.31
CA GLY A 356 -5.33 -21.59 -1.46
C GLY A 356 -4.38 -21.63 -2.67
N GLN A 357 -4.32 -22.74 -3.40
CA GLN A 357 -3.54 -22.81 -4.64
C GLN A 357 -4.11 -21.82 -5.66
N GLN A 358 -3.25 -20.98 -6.23
CA GLN A 358 -3.66 -20.05 -7.27
C GLN A 358 -4.09 -20.79 -8.53
N ILE A 359 -5.29 -20.50 -9.00
CA ILE A 359 -5.93 -21.12 -10.18
C ILE A 359 -6.03 -20.14 -11.35
N GLY A 360 -6.01 -18.82 -11.04
CA GLY A 360 -6.15 -17.81 -12.05
C GLY A 360 -6.15 -16.41 -11.46
N SER A 361 -6.78 -15.48 -12.15
CA SER A 361 -6.99 -14.11 -11.67
C SER A 361 -8.32 -13.52 -12.16
N ALA A 362 -8.85 -12.57 -11.41
CA ALA A 362 -9.93 -11.71 -11.86
C ALA A 362 -9.37 -10.30 -12.10
N LYS A 363 -9.61 -9.76 -13.29
CA LYS A 363 -9.26 -8.39 -13.68
C LYS A 363 -10.51 -7.52 -13.67
N PHE A 364 -10.40 -6.30 -13.16
CA PHE A 364 -11.41 -5.27 -13.30
C PHE A 364 -10.97 -4.31 -14.38
N VAL A 365 -11.72 -4.25 -15.46
CA VAL A 365 -11.36 -3.46 -16.64
C VAL A 365 -12.31 -2.27 -16.74
N GLY A 366 -11.74 -1.06 -16.82
CA GLY A 366 -12.47 0.17 -17.02
C GLY A 366 -13.10 0.28 -18.41
N ALA A 367 -13.95 1.28 -18.60
CA ALA A 367 -14.59 1.55 -19.89
C ALA A 367 -13.59 1.86 -21.01
N ASP A 368 -12.39 2.30 -20.67
CA ASP A 368 -11.26 2.58 -21.59
C ASP A 368 -10.39 1.34 -21.90
N GLY A 369 -10.78 0.16 -21.39
CA GLY A 369 -10.04 -1.09 -21.55
C GLY A 369 -8.83 -1.26 -20.61
N LYS A 370 -8.54 -0.29 -19.73
CA LYS A 370 -7.44 -0.41 -18.78
C LYS A 370 -7.80 -1.32 -17.62
N VAL A 371 -6.84 -2.14 -17.20
CA VAL A 371 -6.96 -2.94 -15.98
C VAL A 371 -6.83 -2.00 -14.77
N LEU A 372 -7.92 -1.85 -14.02
CA LEU A 372 -8.02 -1.01 -12.84
C LEU A 372 -7.58 -1.74 -11.56
N ALA A 373 -7.82 -3.05 -11.52
CA ALA A 373 -7.40 -3.93 -10.44
C ALA A 373 -7.28 -5.36 -10.93
N GLN A 374 -6.41 -6.14 -10.30
CA GLN A 374 -6.26 -7.57 -10.53
C GLN A 374 -6.16 -8.30 -9.20
N VAL A 375 -6.90 -9.40 -9.07
CA VAL A 375 -7.00 -10.18 -7.84
C VAL A 375 -6.71 -11.65 -8.16
N PRO A 376 -5.81 -12.34 -7.43
CA PRO A 376 -5.60 -13.77 -7.60
C PRO A 376 -6.84 -14.54 -7.18
N LEU A 377 -7.23 -15.52 -8.00
CA LEU A 377 -8.27 -16.49 -7.69
C LEU A 377 -7.63 -17.80 -7.29
N VAL A 378 -8.11 -18.41 -6.22
CA VAL A 378 -7.55 -19.61 -5.61
C VAL A 378 -8.61 -20.72 -5.49
N ALA A 379 -8.14 -21.96 -5.38
CA ALA A 379 -9.01 -23.07 -5.01
C ALA A 379 -9.52 -22.89 -3.58
N LEU A 380 -10.85 -22.94 -3.39
CA LEU A 380 -11.49 -22.81 -2.07
C LEU A 380 -11.63 -24.17 -1.35
N GLU A 381 -11.44 -25.25 -2.09
CA GLU A 381 -11.49 -26.62 -1.59
C GLU A 381 -10.35 -27.45 -2.19
N ALA A 382 -9.94 -28.50 -1.49
CA ALA A 382 -8.93 -29.42 -2.01
C ALA A 382 -9.58 -30.42 -2.97
N VAL A 383 -8.86 -30.79 -4.05
CA VAL A 383 -9.24 -31.84 -4.95
C VAL A 383 -8.13 -32.87 -4.97
N PRO A 384 -8.27 -34.00 -4.21
CA PRO A 384 -7.32 -35.10 -4.25
C PRO A 384 -7.26 -35.75 -5.63
N GLN A 385 -6.17 -36.47 -5.90
CA GLN A 385 -6.00 -37.19 -7.13
C GLN A 385 -6.92 -38.43 -7.19
N ALA A 386 -7.57 -38.67 -8.33
CA ALA A 386 -8.41 -39.83 -8.56
C ALA A 386 -7.61 -41.13 -8.66
N GLY A 387 -8.27 -42.26 -8.49
CA GLY A 387 -7.71 -43.60 -8.74
C GLY A 387 -7.24 -43.78 -10.19
N ILE A 388 -6.54 -44.91 -10.46
CA ILE A 388 -5.89 -45.17 -11.76
C ILE A 388 -6.90 -45.11 -12.92
N VAL A 389 -8.09 -45.69 -12.77
CA VAL A 389 -9.13 -45.73 -13.82
C VAL A 389 -9.59 -44.31 -14.20
N GLY A 390 -9.91 -43.47 -13.22
CA GLY A 390 -10.33 -42.07 -13.48
C GLY A 390 -9.24 -41.26 -14.16
N ARG A 391 -7.97 -41.43 -13.75
CA ARG A 391 -6.83 -40.74 -14.37
C ARG A 391 -6.60 -41.13 -15.83
N VAL A 392 -6.76 -42.42 -16.17
CA VAL A 392 -6.63 -42.89 -17.56
C VAL A 392 -7.75 -42.31 -18.41
N TRP A 393 -8.99 -42.33 -17.92
CA TRP A 393 -10.13 -41.74 -18.61
C TRP A 393 -9.95 -40.25 -18.90
N ASP A 394 -9.56 -39.50 -17.90
CA ASP A 394 -9.32 -38.07 -18.06
C ASP A 394 -8.12 -37.76 -18.96
N SER A 395 -7.11 -38.64 -19.00
CA SER A 395 -5.99 -38.48 -19.94
C SER A 395 -6.45 -38.62 -21.40
N LEU A 396 -7.37 -39.55 -21.69
CA LEU A 396 -7.97 -39.70 -23.00
C LEU A 396 -8.81 -38.46 -23.37
N MET A 397 -9.63 -38.00 -22.44
CA MET A 397 -10.45 -36.79 -22.65
C MET A 397 -9.62 -35.55 -22.92
N LEU A 398 -8.48 -35.34 -22.22
CA LEU A 398 -7.54 -34.26 -22.47
C LEU A 398 -6.90 -34.32 -23.86
N MET A 399 -6.59 -35.53 -24.36
CA MET A 399 -6.05 -35.72 -25.73
C MET A 399 -7.08 -35.35 -26.81
N VAL A 400 -8.35 -35.70 -26.60
CA VAL A 400 -9.44 -35.38 -27.53
C VAL A 400 -9.70 -33.87 -27.58
N ASN A 401 -9.72 -33.19 -26.39
CA ASN A 401 -9.98 -31.76 -26.32
C ASN A 401 -8.83 -30.93 -26.89
N LYS A 402 -7.57 -31.39 -26.80
CA LYS A 402 -6.40 -30.72 -27.39
C LYS A 402 -6.40 -30.71 -28.92
N LYS A 403 -7.19 -31.60 -29.56
CA LYS A 403 -7.36 -31.62 -31.03
C LYS A 403 -8.49 -30.70 -31.53
N LYS A 404 -9.30 -30.09 -30.63
CA LYS A 404 -10.44 -29.23 -30.96
C LYS A 404 -10.18 -27.72 -30.70
N SER A 405 -9.10 -27.39 -30.03
CA SER A 405 -8.60 -25.98 -29.84
C SER A 405 -7.41 -25.71 -30.76
#